data_6b2cc8891cdf6016d655f42a540283e9
#
_entry.id   6b2cc8891cdf6016d655f42a540283e9
#
_cell.length_a   1.000
_cell.length_b   1.000
_cell.length_c   1.000
_cell.angle_alpha   90.00
_cell.angle_beta   90.00
_cell.angle_gamma   90.00
#
_symmetry.space_group_name_H-M   'P 1'
#
loop_
_entity.id
_entity.type
_entity.pdbx_description
1 polymer ?
#
loop_
_entity_poly.entity_id
_entity_poly.type
_entity_poly.pdbx_seq_one_letter_code
_entity_poly.pdbx_strand_id
1 'polypeptide(L)'
;MQLTIFVTDDEPAIRNAIIKRLTRKQHRVVGFESGEALLAALPQEIPDLILLDLKMPGLSGLDTLRKLRPLAPHTLVILLTAYGTVQDAVDAMKLGAYDFLIKTVELDAMEPVLDRAIDLLSLRRRLAVETEHHDSQYAFSSLEAHSPAMQHMLSQVRDVASNPKSSVLLLGETGTGKEYLARVLHHNGARASGPFIGVNCTALPRELFESELFGFERGAFTGAVQRKIGLLEKAEGGSLFLDEIGDLDLTLQAKLLRVIQERTIRRLGGTDDIGVDFRLIAATNRDLKKAVAEGRFREDLYFRLNVVSFELPPLRKRVEDIAPLCRRAVIRYGKEFGKDVVDIDPDAMTLLREYAYPGNIRELHNIIERAMIFCHGKMLTVDNLPAELRQRPESVAVTVVEGEERMLRLESKLGKQSLADIEHAIIQEVLRLSDYNKTTAAKYLGLTRFALDRRLKKITEE
;
A
#
# COMPACT_ATOMS: atom_id res chain seq x y z
N MET A 1 23.15 -11.16 9.90
CA MET A 1 23.08 -10.91 8.44
C MET A 1 24.45 -11.07 7.84
N GLN A 2 24.62 -11.80 6.75
CA GLN A 2 25.91 -12.05 6.10
C GLN A 2 26.15 -10.97 5.03
N LEU A 3 27.27 -10.22 5.14
CA LEU A 3 27.73 -9.25 4.15
C LEU A 3 28.91 -9.84 3.38
N THR A 4 29.09 -9.39 2.12
CA THR A 4 30.31 -9.66 1.33
C THR A 4 31.29 -8.52 1.53
N ILE A 5 32.45 -8.82 2.10
CA ILE A 5 33.50 -7.83 2.44
C ILE A 5 34.79 -8.20 1.71
N PHE A 6 35.36 -7.25 0.98
CA PHE A 6 36.67 -7.40 0.37
C PHE A 6 37.70 -6.70 1.21
N VAL A 7 38.83 -7.38 1.40
CA VAL A 7 39.99 -6.84 2.16
C VAL A 7 41.20 -6.80 1.24
N THR A 8 41.67 -5.62 0.94
CA THR A 8 42.80 -5.43 0.03
C THR A 8 43.97 -4.80 0.78
N ASP A 9 45.04 -5.56 0.90
CA ASP A 9 46.25 -5.20 1.67
C ASP A 9 47.41 -6.04 1.14
N ASP A 10 48.57 -5.44 0.86
CA ASP A 10 49.75 -6.15 0.37
C ASP A 10 50.44 -6.99 1.45
N GLU A 11 50.25 -6.64 2.74
CA GLU A 11 50.77 -7.39 3.87
C GLU A 11 49.88 -8.62 4.22
N PRO A 12 50.36 -9.88 3.95
CA PRO A 12 49.53 -11.09 4.21
C PRO A 12 49.13 -11.25 5.67
N ALA A 13 49.97 -10.81 6.61
CA ALA A 13 49.73 -10.95 8.04
C ALA A 13 48.51 -10.08 8.47
N ILE A 14 48.47 -8.83 8.05
CA ILE A 14 47.40 -7.88 8.35
C ILE A 14 46.13 -8.31 7.64
N ARG A 15 46.20 -8.60 6.34
CA ARG A 15 45.06 -9.09 5.52
C ARG A 15 44.40 -10.31 6.16
N ASN A 16 45.20 -11.33 6.52
CA ASN A 16 44.63 -12.55 7.13
C ASN A 16 44.05 -12.33 8.53
N ALA A 17 44.63 -11.42 9.33
CA ALA A 17 44.09 -11.07 10.64
C ALA A 17 42.70 -10.42 10.54
N ILE A 18 42.55 -9.46 9.61
CA ILE A 18 41.25 -8.81 9.32
C ILE A 18 40.25 -9.81 8.80
N ILE A 19 40.63 -10.66 7.82
CA ILE A 19 39.77 -11.68 7.26
C ILE A 19 39.27 -12.63 8.35
N LYS A 20 40.17 -13.16 9.18
CA LYS A 20 39.82 -14.07 10.28
C LYS A 20 38.83 -13.45 11.26
N ARG A 21 39.00 -12.18 11.58
CA ARG A 21 38.12 -11.44 12.51
C ARG A 21 36.73 -11.24 11.94
N LEU A 22 36.58 -10.79 10.69
CA LEU A 22 35.33 -10.55 10.02
C LEU A 22 34.59 -11.87 9.71
N THR A 23 35.32 -12.94 9.38
CA THR A 23 34.74 -14.28 9.19
C THR A 23 34.15 -14.82 10.50
N ARG A 24 34.76 -14.55 11.66
CA ARG A 24 34.20 -14.90 12.97
C ARG A 24 32.88 -14.17 13.26
N LYS A 25 32.67 -12.98 12.70
CA LYS A 25 31.40 -12.24 12.75
C LYS A 25 30.39 -12.73 11.70
N GLN A 26 30.62 -13.90 11.08
CA GLN A 26 29.74 -14.56 10.08
C GLN A 26 29.58 -13.77 8.77
N HIS A 27 30.56 -12.95 8.38
CA HIS A 27 30.59 -12.31 7.07
C HIS A 27 31.36 -13.17 6.06
N ARG A 28 31.02 -13.04 4.77
CA ARG A 28 31.80 -13.60 3.68
C ARG A 28 32.93 -12.63 3.35
N VAL A 29 34.17 -13.05 3.49
CA VAL A 29 35.34 -12.18 3.34
C VAL A 29 36.26 -12.75 2.28
N VAL A 30 36.66 -11.90 1.33
CA VAL A 30 37.61 -12.24 0.27
C VAL A 30 38.81 -11.29 0.37
N GLY A 31 40.02 -11.83 0.30
CA GLY A 31 41.28 -11.06 0.39
C GLY A 31 41.93 -10.88 -0.96
N PHE A 32 42.48 -9.69 -1.19
CA PHE A 32 43.26 -9.33 -2.38
C PHE A 32 44.60 -8.73 -1.96
N GLU A 33 45.68 -9.00 -2.73
CA GLU A 33 47.01 -8.54 -2.46
C GLU A 33 47.34 -7.20 -3.13
N SER A 34 46.49 -6.73 -4.04
CA SER A 34 46.71 -5.47 -4.76
C SER A 34 45.40 -4.84 -5.23
N GLY A 35 45.44 -3.55 -5.57
CA GLY A 35 44.31 -2.82 -6.14
C GLY A 35 43.88 -3.37 -7.50
N GLU A 36 44.81 -3.86 -8.31
CA GLU A 36 44.54 -4.49 -9.60
C GLU A 36 43.76 -5.78 -9.44
N ALA A 37 44.13 -6.65 -8.50
CA ALA A 37 43.45 -7.90 -8.19
C ALA A 37 41.99 -7.63 -7.71
N LEU A 38 41.83 -6.62 -6.86
CA LEU A 38 40.51 -6.17 -6.42
C LEU A 38 39.64 -5.74 -7.60
N LEU A 39 40.17 -4.84 -8.47
CA LEU A 39 39.40 -4.33 -9.61
C LEU A 39 39.04 -5.41 -10.62
N ALA A 40 39.89 -6.43 -10.81
CA ALA A 40 39.66 -7.56 -11.69
C ALA A 40 38.55 -8.49 -11.15
N ALA A 41 38.29 -8.53 -9.86
CA ALA A 41 37.27 -9.35 -9.23
C ALA A 41 35.87 -8.70 -9.28
N LEU A 42 35.76 -7.37 -9.39
CA LEU A 42 34.47 -6.64 -9.34
C LEU A 42 33.43 -7.09 -10.38
N PRO A 43 33.80 -7.44 -11.65
CA PRO A 43 32.82 -7.92 -12.61
C PRO A 43 32.17 -9.27 -12.22
N GLN A 44 32.82 -10.04 -11.35
CA GLN A 44 32.32 -11.33 -10.89
C GLN A 44 31.47 -11.21 -9.62
N GLU A 45 31.84 -10.31 -8.73
CA GLU A 45 31.15 -10.09 -7.46
C GLU A 45 31.37 -8.66 -6.97
N ILE A 46 30.28 -7.94 -6.70
CA ILE A 46 30.32 -6.59 -6.12
C ILE A 46 30.15 -6.73 -4.59
N PRO A 47 31.15 -6.28 -3.79
CA PRO A 47 31.07 -6.38 -2.33
C PRO A 47 30.21 -5.26 -1.73
N ASP A 48 29.68 -5.51 -0.53
CA ASP A 48 28.97 -4.53 0.29
C ASP A 48 29.95 -3.50 0.91
N LEU A 49 31.12 -3.99 1.34
CA LEU A 49 32.17 -3.20 2.01
C LEU A 49 33.57 -3.58 1.48
N ILE A 50 34.39 -2.60 1.27
CA ILE A 50 35.82 -2.80 0.95
C ILE A 50 36.67 -2.14 2.03
N LEU A 51 37.60 -2.91 2.59
CA LEU A 51 38.70 -2.42 3.37
C LEU A 51 39.94 -2.35 2.44
N LEU A 52 40.47 -1.16 2.19
CA LEU A 52 41.46 -0.91 1.15
C LEU A 52 42.69 -0.23 1.75
N ASP A 53 43.81 -0.89 1.66
CA ASP A 53 45.05 -0.26 2.06
C ASP A 53 45.41 0.94 1.14
N LEU A 54 45.90 1.99 1.74
CA LEU A 54 46.31 3.20 1.04
C LEU A 54 47.58 2.99 0.24
N LYS A 55 48.57 2.32 0.85
CA LYS A 55 49.90 2.16 0.31
C LYS A 55 50.19 0.73 -0.10
N MET A 56 50.02 0.45 -1.37
CA MET A 56 50.28 -0.87 -1.97
C MET A 56 51.23 -0.72 -3.16
N PRO A 57 52.06 -1.75 -3.45
CA PRO A 57 52.81 -1.80 -4.70
C PRO A 57 51.91 -1.76 -5.92
N GLY A 58 52.28 -1.04 -6.97
CA GLY A 58 51.49 -0.86 -8.17
C GLY A 58 50.45 0.25 -8.01
N LEU A 59 49.17 -0.09 -8.00
CA LEU A 59 48.08 0.86 -7.89
C LEU A 59 47.85 1.27 -6.42
N SER A 60 47.96 2.55 -6.12
CA SER A 60 47.68 3.06 -4.77
C SER A 60 46.21 2.87 -4.36
N GLY A 61 45.92 2.90 -3.05
CA GLY A 61 44.54 2.82 -2.56
C GLY A 61 43.66 3.97 -3.08
N LEU A 62 44.19 5.19 -3.19
CA LEU A 62 43.45 6.34 -3.76
C LEU A 62 43.14 6.16 -5.25
N ASP A 63 44.11 5.66 -6.02
CA ASP A 63 43.90 5.40 -7.44
C ASP A 63 42.96 4.22 -7.67
N THR A 64 43.03 3.20 -6.80
CA THR A 64 42.10 2.09 -6.78
C THR A 64 40.68 2.59 -6.49
N LEU A 65 40.48 3.44 -5.48
CA LEU A 65 39.19 4.04 -5.13
C LEU A 65 38.62 4.86 -6.29
N ARG A 66 39.45 5.65 -6.97
CA ARG A 66 39.02 6.46 -8.13
C ARG A 66 38.50 5.60 -9.27
N LYS A 67 39.14 4.46 -9.56
CA LYS A 67 38.74 3.52 -10.59
C LYS A 67 37.51 2.67 -10.16
N LEU A 68 37.40 2.40 -8.88
CA LEU A 68 36.31 1.59 -8.30
C LEU A 68 34.97 2.34 -8.30
N ARG A 69 34.98 3.64 -8.04
CA ARG A 69 33.74 4.43 -7.90
C ARG A 69 32.78 4.33 -9.07
N PRO A 70 33.18 4.44 -10.35
CA PRO A 70 32.28 4.24 -11.48
C PRO A 70 31.80 2.79 -11.63
N LEU A 71 32.55 1.80 -11.13
CA LEU A 71 32.22 0.37 -11.25
C LEU A 71 31.30 -0.12 -10.12
N ALA A 72 31.47 0.42 -8.92
CA ALA A 72 30.71 0.02 -7.73
C ALA A 72 30.33 1.26 -6.88
N PRO A 73 29.39 2.10 -7.36
CA PRO A 73 29.06 3.39 -6.73
C PRO A 73 28.47 3.24 -5.34
N HIS A 74 27.77 2.14 -5.05
CA HIS A 74 27.07 1.89 -3.79
C HIS A 74 27.88 1.16 -2.73
N THR A 75 29.04 0.59 -3.10
CA THR A 75 29.94 -0.12 -2.17
C THR A 75 30.56 0.87 -1.18
N LEU A 76 30.50 0.57 0.11
CA LEU A 76 31.22 1.34 1.11
C LEU A 76 32.70 1.00 1.03
N VAL A 77 33.55 2.03 1.11
CA VAL A 77 35.02 1.86 1.10
C VAL A 77 35.63 2.56 2.31
N ILE A 78 36.32 1.80 3.13
CA ILE A 78 37.12 2.30 4.24
C ILE A 78 38.59 2.17 3.85
N LEU A 79 39.33 3.29 3.83
CA LEU A 79 40.74 3.28 3.57
C LEU A 79 41.52 3.01 4.85
N LEU A 80 42.54 2.16 4.75
CA LEU A 80 43.43 1.79 5.83
C LEU A 80 44.85 2.32 5.53
N THR A 81 45.57 2.80 6.53
CA THR A 81 46.93 3.23 6.36
C THR A 81 47.78 3.06 7.63
N ALA A 82 49.02 2.66 7.49
CA ALA A 82 49.96 2.64 8.61
C ALA A 82 50.48 4.06 8.97
N TYR A 83 50.60 4.94 7.96
CA TYR A 83 51.10 6.32 8.08
C TYR A 83 50.25 7.18 7.13
N GLY A 84 49.17 7.78 7.63
CA GLY A 84 48.33 8.69 6.87
C GLY A 84 48.57 10.14 7.23
N THR A 85 48.65 11.01 6.24
CA THR A 85 48.62 12.46 6.45
C THR A 85 47.16 12.94 6.49
N VAL A 86 46.92 14.12 7.05
CA VAL A 86 45.59 14.76 7.00
C VAL A 86 45.12 14.96 5.55
N GLN A 87 46.09 15.22 4.64
CA GLN A 87 45.79 15.40 3.22
C GLN A 87 45.29 14.11 2.58
N ASP A 88 45.87 12.95 2.88
CA ASP A 88 45.42 11.65 2.38
C ASP A 88 43.96 11.35 2.80
N ALA A 89 43.62 11.67 4.05
CA ALA A 89 42.26 11.51 4.55
C ALA A 89 41.27 12.44 3.82
N VAL A 90 41.64 13.70 3.61
CA VAL A 90 40.81 14.68 2.87
C VAL A 90 40.62 14.22 1.42
N ASP A 91 41.64 13.74 0.75
CA ASP A 91 41.55 13.28 -0.65
C ASP A 91 40.74 11.98 -0.76
N ALA A 92 40.87 11.07 0.21
CA ALA A 92 40.02 9.89 0.32
C ALA A 92 38.50 10.23 0.43
N MET A 93 38.17 11.15 1.32
CA MET A 93 36.80 11.59 1.51
C MET A 93 36.24 12.32 0.28
N LYS A 94 37.00 13.13 -0.41
CA LYS A 94 36.61 13.76 -1.69
C LYS A 94 36.37 12.75 -2.80
N LEU A 95 37.11 11.63 -2.81
CA LEU A 95 36.88 10.51 -3.74
C LEU A 95 35.74 9.61 -3.33
N GLY A 96 35.05 9.93 -2.22
CA GLY A 96 33.87 9.23 -1.76
C GLY A 96 34.17 8.03 -0.86
N ALA A 97 35.31 7.95 -0.19
CA ALA A 97 35.49 6.97 0.88
C ALA A 97 34.44 7.18 1.97
N TYR A 98 34.00 6.09 2.59
CA TYR A 98 33.10 6.15 3.74
C TYR A 98 33.83 6.62 4.99
N ASP A 99 35.03 6.12 5.21
CA ASP A 99 35.88 6.51 6.33
C ASP A 99 37.36 6.24 6.00
N PHE A 100 38.25 6.76 6.86
CA PHE A 100 39.69 6.63 6.76
C PHE A 100 40.23 6.23 8.12
N LEU A 101 40.98 5.13 8.21
CA LEU A 101 41.50 4.57 9.45
C LEU A 101 43.01 4.39 9.43
N ILE A 102 43.65 4.69 10.54
CA ILE A 102 45.05 4.37 10.76
C ILE A 102 45.15 2.92 11.22
N LYS A 103 45.96 2.10 10.54
CA LYS A 103 46.27 0.73 10.96
C LYS A 103 47.02 0.81 12.31
N THR A 104 46.31 0.56 13.40
CA THR A 104 46.93 0.38 14.70
C THR A 104 47.26 -1.08 14.93
N VAL A 105 48.25 -1.39 15.75
CA VAL A 105 48.60 -2.76 16.14
C VAL A 105 47.39 -3.44 16.83
N GLU A 106 46.51 -2.67 17.42
CA GLU A 106 45.27 -3.12 18.04
C GLU A 106 44.11 -3.01 17.06
N LEU A 107 43.70 -4.15 16.45
CA LEU A 107 42.53 -4.25 15.57
C LEU A 107 41.22 -3.80 16.25
N ASP A 108 41.21 -3.67 17.57
CA ASP A 108 40.04 -3.23 18.36
C ASP A 108 39.66 -1.78 18.08
N ALA A 109 40.62 -0.93 17.72
CA ALA A 109 40.36 0.48 17.35
C ALA A 109 39.56 0.61 16.03
N MET A 110 39.56 -0.41 15.18
CA MET A 110 38.81 -0.42 13.91
C MET A 110 37.34 -0.84 14.11
N GLU A 111 37.03 -1.55 15.21
CA GLU A 111 35.69 -2.10 15.43
C GLU A 111 34.57 -1.09 15.41
N PRO A 112 34.64 0.07 16.07
CA PRO A 112 33.54 1.02 16.08
C PRO A 112 33.18 1.57 14.69
N VAL A 113 34.16 1.68 13.80
CA VAL A 113 33.93 2.14 12.43
C VAL A 113 33.36 1.04 11.55
N LEU A 114 33.88 -0.18 11.70
CA LEU A 114 33.35 -1.36 11.00
C LEU A 114 31.91 -1.65 11.41
N ASP A 115 31.60 -1.60 12.70
CA ASP A 115 30.26 -1.83 13.21
C ASP A 115 29.29 -0.77 12.68
N ARG A 116 29.66 0.51 12.67
CA ARG A 116 28.85 1.58 12.04
C ARG A 116 28.62 1.37 10.55
N ALA A 117 29.64 0.94 9.81
CA ALA A 117 29.49 0.64 8.38
C ALA A 117 28.58 -0.57 8.15
N ILE A 118 28.70 -1.62 8.96
CA ILE A 118 27.85 -2.82 8.92
C ILE A 118 26.40 -2.47 9.27
N ASP A 119 26.18 -1.64 10.29
CA ASP A 119 24.83 -1.20 10.68
C ASP A 119 24.18 -0.37 9.57
N LEU A 120 24.92 0.54 8.94
CA LEU A 120 24.42 1.31 7.81
C LEU A 120 24.05 0.43 6.61
N LEU A 121 24.88 -0.57 6.27
CA LEU A 121 24.60 -1.52 5.20
C LEU A 121 23.38 -2.39 5.54
N SER A 122 23.28 -2.83 6.79
CA SER A 122 22.14 -3.60 7.29
C SER A 122 20.84 -2.81 7.18
N LEU A 123 20.87 -1.52 7.55
CA LEU A 123 19.73 -0.61 7.43
C LEU A 123 19.36 -0.38 5.95
N ARG A 124 20.35 -0.09 5.09
CA ARG A 124 20.10 0.09 3.64
C ARG A 124 19.47 -1.14 3.01
N ARG A 125 19.94 -2.33 3.37
CA ARG A 125 19.40 -3.59 2.81
C ARG A 125 18.00 -3.89 3.32
N ARG A 126 17.69 -3.59 4.61
CA ARG A 126 16.31 -3.71 5.13
C ARG A 126 15.37 -2.76 4.39
N LEU A 127 15.77 -1.51 4.21
CA LEU A 127 14.99 -0.54 3.45
C LEU A 127 14.80 -0.97 1.98
N ALA A 128 15.82 -1.53 1.33
CA ALA A 128 15.71 -2.04 -0.03
C ALA A 128 14.72 -3.22 -0.13
N VAL A 129 14.80 -4.18 0.81
CA VAL A 129 13.85 -5.32 0.87
C VAL A 129 12.43 -4.84 1.15
N GLU A 130 12.24 -3.87 2.04
CA GLU A 130 10.94 -3.27 2.30
C GLU A 130 10.41 -2.55 1.04
N THR A 131 11.26 -1.82 0.33
CA THR A 131 10.89 -1.13 -0.91
C THR A 131 10.53 -2.13 -2.01
N GLU A 132 11.33 -3.18 -2.24
CA GLU A 132 11.00 -4.25 -3.21
C GLU A 132 9.72 -4.99 -2.85
N HIS A 133 9.45 -5.22 -1.56
CA HIS A 133 8.20 -5.83 -1.09
C HIS A 133 7.01 -4.89 -1.36
N HIS A 134 7.16 -3.59 -1.12
CA HIS A 134 6.16 -2.59 -1.44
C HIS A 134 5.93 -2.49 -2.96
N ASP A 135 6.99 -2.47 -3.77
CA ASP A 135 6.88 -2.40 -5.23
C ASP A 135 6.18 -3.63 -5.81
N SER A 136 6.51 -4.83 -5.32
CA SER A 136 5.83 -6.06 -5.75
C SER A 136 4.38 -6.13 -5.30
N GLN A 137 4.05 -5.60 -4.12
CA GLN A 137 2.70 -5.61 -3.57
C GLN A 137 1.75 -4.68 -4.33
N TYR A 138 2.25 -3.51 -4.81
CA TYR A 138 1.45 -2.50 -5.50
C TYR A 138 1.67 -2.48 -7.02
N ALA A 139 2.40 -3.44 -7.59
CA ALA A 139 2.50 -3.59 -9.03
C ALA A 139 1.12 -3.82 -9.67
N PHE A 140 0.91 -3.37 -10.90
CA PHE A 140 -0.33 -3.67 -11.63
C PHE A 140 -0.58 -5.18 -11.79
N SER A 141 0.49 -5.99 -11.84
CA SER A 141 0.40 -7.45 -11.89
C SER A 141 -0.16 -8.08 -10.62
N SER A 142 -0.08 -7.39 -9.49
CA SER A 142 -0.64 -7.86 -8.22
C SER A 142 -2.12 -7.52 -8.03
N LEU A 143 -2.70 -6.73 -8.93
CA LEU A 143 -4.13 -6.40 -8.96
C LEU A 143 -4.90 -7.52 -9.66
N GLU A 144 -5.43 -8.43 -8.87
CA GLU A 144 -6.36 -9.44 -9.35
C GLU A 144 -7.75 -8.82 -9.47
N ALA A 145 -8.14 -8.47 -10.69
CA ALA A 145 -9.48 -8.02 -11.03
C ALA A 145 -10.06 -8.96 -12.06
N HIS A 146 -11.08 -9.70 -11.67
CA HIS A 146 -11.77 -10.65 -12.54
C HIS A 146 -13.10 -10.08 -13.04
N SER A 147 -13.69 -9.15 -12.28
CA SER A 147 -14.91 -8.48 -12.71
C SER A 147 -14.65 -7.52 -13.88
N PRO A 148 -15.55 -7.49 -14.91
CA PRO A 148 -15.38 -6.61 -16.08
C PRO A 148 -15.29 -5.13 -15.70
N ALA A 149 -16.04 -4.70 -14.69
CA ALA A 149 -16.03 -3.31 -14.20
C ALA A 149 -14.66 -2.91 -13.65
N MET A 150 -14.03 -3.78 -12.84
CA MET A 150 -12.69 -3.53 -12.31
C MET A 150 -11.62 -3.58 -13.40
N GLN A 151 -11.70 -4.52 -14.34
CA GLN A 151 -10.75 -4.60 -15.46
C GLN A 151 -10.78 -3.35 -16.33
N HIS A 152 -11.98 -2.86 -16.66
CA HIS A 152 -12.12 -1.61 -17.42
C HIS A 152 -11.54 -0.42 -16.65
N MET A 153 -11.88 -0.28 -15.37
CA MET A 153 -11.33 0.79 -14.54
C MET A 153 -9.79 0.71 -14.46
N LEU A 154 -9.21 -0.48 -14.26
CA LEU A 154 -7.77 -0.66 -14.16
C LEU A 154 -7.04 -0.35 -15.46
N SER A 155 -7.66 -0.56 -16.63
CA SER A 155 -7.07 -0.12 -17.90
C SER A 155 -6.91 1.40 -17.93
N GLN A 156 -7.93 2.15 -17.52
CA GLN A 156 -7.88 3.61 -17.44
C GLN A 156 -6.89 4.10 -16.36
N VAL A 157 -6.81 3.40 -15.23
CA VAL A 157 -5.84 3.71 -14.16
C VAL A 157 -4.40 3.61 -14.66
N ARG A 158 -4.09 2.64 -15.54
CA ARG A 158 -2.76 2.51 -16.17
C ARG A 158 -2.39 3.74 -17.00
N ASP A 159 -3.33 4.23 -17.80
CA ASP A 159 -3.12 5.41 -18.64
C ASP A 159 -2.86 6.66 -17.77
N VAL A 160 -3.62 6.81 -16.69
CA VAL A 160 -3.50 7.93 -15.76
C VAL A 160 -2.25 7.84 -14.87
N ALA A 161 -1.77 6.63 -14.55
CA ALA A 161 -0.56 6.45 -13.74
C ALA A 161 0.66 7.13 -14.37
N SER A 162 0.78 7.07 -15.69
CA SER A 162 1.87 7.69 -16.46
C SER A 162 1.85 9.23 -16.44
N ASN A 163 0.74 9.87 -16.04
CA ASN A 163 0.63 11.32 -16.00
C ASN A 163 0.87 11.87 -14.57
N PRO A 164 2.04 12.47 -14.28
CA PRO A 164 2.40 12.89 -12.93
C PRO A 164 1.70 14.16 -12.44
N LYS A 165 1.02 14.90 -13.32
CA LYS A 165 0.45 16.23 -13.00
C LYS A 165 -1.06 16.19 -12.74
N SER A 166 -1.76 15.15 -13.18
CA SER A 166 -3.22 15.08 -13.03
C SER A 166 -3.62 14.71 -11.61
N SER A 167 -4.51 15.51 -11.01
CA SER A 167 -5.20 15.14 -9.78
C SER A 167 -6.14 13.96 -10.06
N VAL A 168 -6.21 13.03 -9.10
CA VAL A 168 -7.07 11.85 -9.20
C VAL A 168 -8.03 11.83 -8.02
N LEU A 169 -9.32 11.66 -8.30
CA LEU A 169 -10.37 11.52 -7.30
C LEU A 169 -10.90 10.08 -7.29
N LEU A 170 -10.77 9.40 -6.14
CA LEU A 170 -11.24 8.03 -5.92
C LEU A 170 -12.56 8.07 -5.15
N LEU A 171 -13.62 7.63 -5.78
CA LEU A 171 -14.96 7.56 -5.21
C LEU A 171 -15.31 6.10 -4.88
N GLY A 172 -16.12 5.89 -3.86
CA GLY A 172 -16.63 4.56 -3.52
C GLY A 172 -16.83 4.37 -2.04
N GLU A 173 -17.61 3.35 -1.69
CA GLU A 173 -17.93 3.02 -0.31
C GLU A 173 -16.67 2.77 0.55
N THR A 174 -16.84 2.88 1.86
CA THR A 174 -15.76 2.54 2.81
C THR A 174 -15.34 1.08 2.63
N GLY A 175 -14.02 0.83 2.64
CA GLY A 175 -13.47 -0.53 2.52
C GLY A 175 -13.40 -1.11 1.09
N THR A 176 -13.73 -0.34 0.04
CA THR A 176 -13.65 -0.81 -1.37
C THR A 176 -12.22 -0.93 -1.92
N GLY A 177 -11.20 -0.37 -1.23
CA GLY A 177 -9.81 -0.43 -1.63
C GLY A 177 -9.26 0.88 -2.23
N LYS A 178 -9.85 2.04 -1.94
CA LYS A 178 -9.41 3.36 -2.44
C LYS A 178 -7.94 3.64 -2.12
N GLU A 179 -7.50 3.43 -0.88
CA GLU A 179 -6.10 3.62 -0.49
C GLU A 179 -5.15 2.67 -1.25
N TYR A 180 -5.55 1.41 -1.41
CA TYR A 180 -4.76 0.44 -2.18
C TYR A 180 -4.58 0.90 -3.63
N LEU A 181 -5.65 1.38 -4.28
CA LEU A 181 -5.59 1.93 -5.64
C LEU A 181 -4.73 3.20 -5.72
N ALA A 182 -4.76 4.07 -4.70
CA ALA A 182 -3.89 5.23 -4.62
C ALA A 182 -2.40 4.85 -4.57
N ARG A 183 -2.06 3.82 -3.80
CA ARG A 183 -0.69 3.27 -3.75
C ARG A 183 -0.28 2.66 -5.09
N VAL A 184 -1.18 1.92 -5.75
CA VAL A 184 -0.93 1.38 -7.10
C VAL A 184 -0.68 2.51 -8.11
N LEU A 185 -1.46 3.58 -8.09
CA LEU A 185 -1.25 4.77 -8.94
C LEU A 185 0.11 5.44 -8.70
N HIS A 186 0.57 5.47 -7.45
CA HIS A 186 1.87 6.03 -7.10
C HIS A 186 3.01 5.12 -7.57
N HIS A 187 3.02 3.85 -7.15
CA HIS A 187 4.11 2.90 -7.41
C HIS A 187 4.30 2.56 -8.90
N ASN A 188 3.25 2.70 -9.72
CA ASN A 188 3.35 2.49 -11.17
C ASN A 188 3.40 3.82 -11.96
N GLY A 189 3.58 4.94 -11.28
CA GLY A 189 3.61 6.27 -11.88
C GLY A 189 5.02 6.83 -12.04
N ALA A 190 5.12 7.97 -12.72
CA ALA A 190 6.38 8.69 -12.94
C ALA A 190 7.04 9.21 -11.64
N ARG A 191 6.32 9.19 -10.52
CA ARG A 191 6.79 9.63 -9.20
C ARG A 191 6.98 8.47 -8.20
N ALA A 192 7.08 7.24 -8.69
CA ALA A 192 7.23 6.04 -7.86
C ALA A 192 8.47 6.06 -6.95
N SER A 193 9.55 6.74 -7.39
CA SER A 193 10.77 6.92 -6.59
C SER A 193 10.64 7.97 -5.48
N GLY A 194 9.59 8.80 -5.51
CA GLY A 194 9.32 9.81 -4.48
C GLY A 194 8.50 9.27 -3.32
N PRO A 195 8.27 10.07 -2.28
CA PRO A 195 7.49 9.64 -1.13
C PRO A 195 5.99 9.50 -1.45
N PHE A 196 5.31 8.50 -0.84
CA PHE A 196 3.86 8.42 -0.77
C PHE A 196 3.40 8.86 0.62
N ILE A 197 2.79 10.03 0.70
CA ILE A 197 2.28 10.57 1.97
C ILE A 197 0.76 10.41 2.01
N GLY A 198 0.28 9.47 2.85
CA GLY A 198 -1.15 9.24 3.08
C GLY A 198 -1.63 9.97 4.33
N VAL A 199 -2.75 10.67 4.21
CA VAL A 199 -3.36 11.43 5.29
C VAL A 199 -4.86 11.15 5.31
N ASN A 200 -5.38 10.74 6.46
CA ASN A 200 -6.81 10.63 6.66
C ASN A 200 -7.34 11.92 7.28
N CYS A 201 -8.26 12.60 6.58
CA CYS A 201 -8.79 13.90 6.97
C CYS A 201 -9.66 13.85 8.24
N THR A 202 -10.09 12.67 8.68
CA THR A 202 -10.94 12.50 9.89
C THR A 202 -10.17 12.00 11.11
N ALA A 203 -8.89 11.63 10.97
CA ALA A 203 -8.13 10.97 12.01
C ALA A 203 -7.73 11.87 13.19
N LEU A 204 -7.71 13.20 12.98
CA LEU A 204 -7.23 14.17 13.95
C LEU A 204 -8.22 15.33 14.13
N PRO A 205 -8.27 15.95 15.32
CA PRO A 205 -8.95 17.23 15.50
C PRO A 205 -8.40 18.27 14.52
N ARG A 206 -9.25 19.22 14.12
CA ARG A 206 -8.97 20.22 13.09
C ARG A 206 -7.63 20.94 13.27
N GLU A 207 -7.35 21.47 14.45
CA GLU A 207 -6.13 22.26 14.72
C GLU A 207 -4.87 21.40 14.61
N LEU A 208 -4.95 20.13 15.08
CA LEU A 208 -3.85 19.18 14.94
C LEU A 208 -3.66 18.79 13.47
N PHE A 209 -4.75 18.53 12.75
CA PHE A 209 -4.68 18.19 11.32
C PHE A 209 -4.02 19.32 10.51
N GLU A 210 -4.40 20.58 10.77
CA GLU A 210 -3.82 21.73 10.10
C GLU A 210 -2.32 21.85 10.37
N SER A 211 -1.90 21.71 11.64
CA SER A 211 -0.49 21.77 12.03
C SER A 211 0.34 20.63 11.46
N GLU A 212 -0.23 19.41 11.33
CA GLU A 212 0.42 18.26 10.68
C GLU A 212 0.55 18.49 9.17
N LEU A 213 -0.51 18.97 8.51
CA LEU A 213 -0.55 19.11 7.07
C LEU A 213 0.38 20.24 6.58
N PHE A 214 0.30 21.42 7.19
CA PHE A 214 1.05 22.62 6.77
C PHE A 214 2.39 22.81 7.49
N GLY A 215 2.58 22.17 8.66
CA GLY A 215 3.71 22.44 9.54
C GLY A 215 3.56 23.77 10.28
N PHE A 216 4.52 24.08 11.14
CA PHE A 216 4.50 25.31 11.93
C PHE A 216 5.92 25.83 12.23
N GLU A 217 6.01 27.13 12.41
CA GLU A 217 7.23 27.79 12.90
C GLU A 217 7.23 27.83 14.44
N ARG A 218 8.42 28.00 15.02
CA ARG A 218 8.55 28.16 16.48
C ARG A 218 7.72 29.34 16.95
N GLY A 219 6.88 29.14 17.98
CA GLY A 219 6.03 30.19 18.56
C GLY A 219 4.69 30.39 17.83
N ALA A 220 4.33 29.57 16.85
CA ALA A 220 3.06 29.70 16.11
C ALA A 220 1.82 29.56 17.02
N PHE A 221 1.92 28.76 18.07
CA PHE A 221 0.88 28.58 19.10
C PHE A 221 1.51 28.15 20.43
N THR A 222 0.72 28.11 21.49
CA THR A 222 1.15 27.65 22.83
C THR A 222 1.57 26.17 22.74
N GLY A 223 2.88 25.91 22.95
CA GLY A 223 3.47 24.56 22.80
C GLY A 223 4.33 24.38 21.55
N ALA A 224 4.37 25.32 20.61
CA ALA A 224 5.24 25.26 19.42
C ALA A 224 6.70 25.61 19.79
N VAL A 225 7.38 24.73 20.52
CA VAL A 225 8.76 24.92 21.02
C VAL A 225 9.79 24.88 19.88
N GLN A 226 9.57 24.04 18.88
CA GLN A 226 10.45 23.84 17.73
C GLN A 226 9.65 23.95 16.41
N ARG A 227 10.32 24.28 15.33
CA ARG A 227 9.78 24.24 13.98
C ARG A 227 9.43 22.80 13.58
N LYS A 228 8.29 22.60 12.92
CA LYS A 228 7.87 21.32 12.34
C LYS A 228 7.60 21.43 10.84
N ILE A 229 8.20 20.52 10.07
CA ILE A 229 7.94 20.36 8.62
C ILE A 229 6.60 19.67 8.43
N GLY A 230 5.74 20.25 7.56
CA GLY A 230 4.41 19.72 7.25
C GLY A 230 4.42 18.51 6.31
N LEU A 231 3.29 17.78 6.26
CA LEU A 231 3.12 16.63 5.38
C LEU A 231 3.12 17.04 3.89
N LEU A 232 2.66 18.25 3.57
CA LEU A 232 2.72 18.81 2.21
C LEU A 232 4.16 18.99 1.72
N GLU A 233 5.06 19.47 2.58
CA GLU A 233 6.50 19.56 2.27
C GLU A 233 7.13 18.17 2.14
N LYS A 234 6.74 17.22 3.00
CA LYS A 234 7.25 15.84 2.95
C LYS A 234 6.82 15.08 1.70
N ALA A 235 5.75 15.52 1.02
CA ALA A 235 5.27 14.92 -0.22
C ALA A 235 6.03 15.39 -1.47
N GLU A 236 7.03 16.29 -1.31
CA GLU A 236 7.83 16.84 -2.40
C GLU A 236 8.41 15.76 -3.31
N GLY A 237 8.26 15.92 -4.62
CA GLY A 237 8.70 14.95 -5.64
C GLY A 237 7.88 13.66 -5.71
N GLY A 238 6.94 13.45 -4.80
CA GLY A 238 6.14 12.23 -4.65
C GLY A 238 4.65 12.40 -4.89
N SER A 239 3.84 11.72 -4.07
CA SER A 239 2.38 11.78 -4.11
C SER A 239 1.80 12.05 -2.72
N LEU A 240 0.81 12.94 -2.67
CA LEU A 240 -0.02 13.19 -1.50
C LEU A 240 -1.38 12.48 -1.70
N PHE A 241 -1.72 11.59 -0.78
CA PHE A 241 -3.01 10.93 -0.74
C PHE A 241 -3.85 11.48 0.42
N LEU A 242 -5.01 12.05 0.11
CA LEU A 242 -5.97 12.56 1.09
C LEU A 242 -7.19 11.64 1.13
N ASP A 243 -7.31 10.85 2.19
CA ASP A 243 -8.46 9.98 2.39
C ASP A 243 -9.58 10.74 3.13
N GLU A 244 -10.82 10.43 2.78
CA GLU A 244 -12.05 11.07 3.30
C GLU A 244 -12.04 12.60 3.16
N ILE A 245 -11.64 13.08 1.96
CA ILE A 245 -11.56 14.54 1.65
C ILE A 245 -12.91 15.25 1.82
N GLY A 246 -14.02 14.53 1.67
CA GLY A 246 -15.37 15.08 1.84
C GLY A 246 -15.73 15.49 3.29
N ASP A 247 -14.88 15.13 4.26
CA ASP A 247 -15.04 15.49 5.68
C ASP A 247 -14.22 16.71 6.09
N LEU A 248 -13.40 17.25 5.19
CA LEU A 248 -12.58 18.43 5.46
C LEU A 248 -13.46 19.68 5.67
N ASP A 249 -13.17 20.48 6.68
CA ASP A 249 -13.90 21.73 6.91
C ASP A 249 -13.62 22.79 5.84
N LEU A 250 -14.54 23.73 5.66
CA LEU A 250 -14.49 24.76 4.60
C LEU A 250 -13.23 25.64 4.66
N THR A 251 -12.68 25.88 5.85
CA THR A 251 -11.47 26.70 6.02
C THR A 251 -10.24 25.97 5.48
N LEU A 252 -10.13 24.68 5.82
CA LEU A 252 -9.04 23.82 5.33
C LEU A 252 -9.18 23.55 3.83
N GLN A 253 -10.41 23.41 3.32
CA GLN A 253 -10.67 23.31 1.89
C GLN A 253 -10.12 24.54 1.13
N ALA A 254 -10.33 25.76 1.67
CA ALA A 254 -9.80 27.00 1.06
C ALA A 254 -8.26 27.03 1.06
N LYS A 255 -7.63 26.62 2.16
CA LYS A 255 -6.16 26.53 2.25
C LYS A 255 -5.59 25.50 1.28
N LEU A 256 -6.21 24.31 1.22
CA LEU A 256 -5.81 23.25 0.31
C LEU A 256 -5.94 23.68 -1.15
N LEU A 257 -7.03 24.36 -1.53
CA LEU A 257 -7.23 24.89 -2.86
C LEU A 257 -6.09 25.84 -3.27
N ARG A 258 -5.68 26.72 -2.35
CA ARG A 258 -4.57 27.64 -2.59
C ARG A 258 -3.27 26.87 -2.87
N VAL A 259 -2.96 25.84 -2.09
CA VAL A 259 -1.76 25.00 -2.32
C VAL A 259 -1.80 24.32 -3.69
N ILE A 260 -2.96 23.78 -4.09
CA ILE A 260 -3.09 23.07 -5.38
C ILE A 260 -2.93 24.04 -6.56
N GLN A 261 -3.35 25.32 -6.40
CA GLN A 261 -3.30 26.34 -7.45
C GLN A 261 -1.92 27.01 -7.54
N GLU A 262 -1.39 27.47 -6.40
CA GLU A 262 -0.17 28.26 -6.32
C GLU A 262 1.10 27.38 -6.24
N ARG A 263 0.96 26.10 -5.89
CA ARG A 263 2.09 25.20 -5.64
C ARG A 263 3.04 25.71 -4.57
N THR A 264 2.51 26.47 -3.62
CA THR A 264 3.23 26.99 -2.46
C THR A 264 2.43 26.76 -1.19
N ILE A 265 3.14 26.65 -0.09
CA ILE A 265 2.57 26.56 1.25
C ILE A 265 3.18 27.61 2.15
N ARG A 266 2.46 27.98 3.22
CA ARG A 266 3.00 28.73 4.36
C ARG A 266 2.79 27.91 5.62
N ARG A 267 3.85 27.77 6.42
CA ARG A 267 3.72 27.16 7.75
C ARG A 267 2.89 28.04 8.68
N LEU A 268 2.23 27.44 9.64
CA LEU A 268 1.50 28.19 10.66
C LEU A 268 2.47 29.11 11.42
N GLY A 269 2.10 30.38 11.57
CA GLY A 269 2.96 31.40 12.18
C GLY A 269 4.13 31.87 11.32
N GLY A 270 4.31 31.32 10.11
CA GLY A 270 5.35 31.72 9.16
C GLY A 270 4.84 32.69 8.09
N THR A 271 5.78 33.41 7.45
CA THR A 271 5.54 34.36 6.37
C THR A 271 6.03 33.86 5.01
N ASP A 272 6.94 32.90 5.02
CA ASP A 272 7.67 32.44 3.83
C ASP A 272 6.79 31.52 2.97
N ASP A 273 6.79 31.79 1.66
CA ASP A 273 6.19 30.90 0.67
C ASP A 273 7.19 29.79 0.30
N ILE A 274 6.81 28.54 0.55
CA ILE A 274 7.61 27.35 0.29
C ILE A 274 7.01 26.63 -0.91
N GLY A 275 7.79 26.48 -1.99
CA GLY A 275 7.36 25.72 -3.16
C GLY A 275 7.15 24.24 -2.84
N VAL A 276 6.10 23.63 -3.41
CA VAL A 276 5.82 22.19 -3.28
C VAL A 276 5.36 21.61 -4.62
N ASP A 277 5.94 20.48 -5.00
CA ASP A 277 5.55 19.75 -6.21
C ASP A 277 5.25 18.29 -5.89
N PHE A 278 3.98 17.96 -5.82
CA PHE A 278 3.48 16.60 -5.60
C PHE A 278 2.30 16.28 -6.50
N ARG A 279 2.06 14.99 -6.74
CA ARG A 279 0.82 14.50 -7.33
C ARG A 279 -0.25 14.39 -6.26
N LEU A 280 -1.45 14.93 -6.52
CA LEU A 280 -2.57 14.84 -5.60
C LEU A 280 -3.48 13.67 -5.97
N ILE A 281 -3.76 12.80 -5.00
CA ILE A 281 -4.76 11.74 -5.07
C ILE A 281 -5.70 11.96 -3.90
N ALA A 282 -6.99 12.14 -4.15
CA ALA A 282 -8.00 12.33 -3.12
C ALA A 282 -9.00 11.17 -3.13
N ALA A 283 -9.52 10.78 -1.98
CA ALA A 283 -10.52 9.73 -1.86
C ALA A 283 -11.67 10.15 -0.95
N THR A 284 -12.88 9.68 -1.23
CA THR A 284 -14.04 9.87 -0.36
C THR A 284 -15.12 8.82 -0.63
N ASN A 285 -15.94 8.56 0.37
CA ASN A 285 -17.18 7.79 0.27
C ASN A 285 -18.42 8.70 0.12
N ARG A 286 -18.25 10.02 0.24
CA ARG A 286 -19.36 10.99 0.16
C ARG A 286 -19.62 11.43 -1.26
N ASP A 287 -20.89 11.72 -1.55
CA ASP A 287 -21.29 12.44 -2.76
C ASP A 287 -20.89 13.93 -2.67
N LEU A 288 -19.74 14.25 -3.29
CA LEU A 288 -19.22 15.62 -3.28
C LEU A 288 -20.13 16.61 -4.04
N LYS A 289 -20.87 16.16 -5.07
CA LYS A 289 -21.81 17.03 -5.78
C LYS A 289 -22.94 17.48 -4.87
N LYS A 290 -23.48 16.54 -4.10
CA LYS A 290 -24.49 16.82 -3.09
C LYS A 290 -23.91 17.72 -1.97
N ALA A 291 -22.69 17.45 -1.52
CA ALA A 291 -22.02 18.27 -0.51
C ALA A 291 -21.78 19.73 -1.00
N VAL A 292 -21.48 19.93 -2.28
CA VAL A 292 -21.39 21.27 -2.90
C VAL A 292 -22.75 21.96 -2.90
N ALA A 293 -23.81 21.29 -3.34
CA ALA A 293 -25.16 21.85 -3.34
C ALA A 293 -25.66 22.24 -1.93
N GLU A 294 -25.22 21.53 -0.91
CA GLU A 294 -25.52 21.79 0.50
C GLU A 294 -24.58 22.82 1.16
N GLY A 295 -23.61 23.36 0.44
CA GLY A 295 -22.62 24.32 0.95
C GLY A 295 -21.59 23.73 1.93
N ARG A 296 -21.47 22.42 2.03
CA ARG A 296 -20.50 21.70 2.90
C ARG A 296 -19.17 21.45 2.21
N PHE A 297 -19.13 21.56 0.89
CA PHE A 297 -17.91 21.43 0.09
C PHE A 297 -17.81 22.58 -0.91
N ARG A 298 -16.62 23.11 -1.13
CA ARG A 298 -16.41 24.24 -2.07
C ARG A 298 -16.44 23.73 -3.51
N GLU A 299 -17.17 24.41 -4.35
CA GLU A 299 -17.30 24.09 -5.76
C GLU A 299 -15.95 24.22 -6.51
N ASP A 300 -15.18 25.27 -6.21
CA ASP A 300 -13.87 25.50 -6.80
C ASP A 300 -12.87 24.38 -6.50
N LEU A 301 -12.84 23.89 -5.26
CA LEU A 301 -12.02 22.75 -4.87
C LEU A 301 -12.49 21.46 -5.56
N TYR A 302 -13.82 21.23 -5.63
CA TYR A 302 -14.36 20.06 -6.32
C TYR A 302 -13.87 19.96 -7.76
N PHE A 303 -13.96 21.04 -8.56
CA PHE A 303 -13.49 21.03 -9.94
C PHE A 303 -11.97 20.85 -10.06
N ARG A 304 -11.20 21.30 -9.08
CA ARG A 304 -9.75 21.11 -9.08
C ARG A 304 -9.32 19.70 -8.71
N LEU A 305 -10.11 19.01 -7.88
CA LEU A 305 -9.90 17.58 -7.54
C LEU A 305 -10.41 16.64 -8.63
N ASN A 306 -11.56 16.94 -9.22
CA ASN A 306 -12.26 16.09 -10.17
C ASN A 306 -11.78 16.27 -11.62
N VAL A 307 -10.43 16.19 -11.83
CA VAL A 307 -9.84 16.20 -13.17
C VAL A 307 -9.96 14.81 -13.80
N VAL A 308 -9.62 13.78 -13.04
CA VAL A 308 -9.86 12.38 -13.38
C VAL A 308 -10.49 11.71 -12.16
N SER A 309 -11.62 11.03 -12.35
CA SER A 309 -12.30 10.34 -11.26
C SER A 309 -12.49 8.85 -11.58
N PHE A 310 -12.30 8.02 -10.55
CA PHE A 310 -12.58 6.59 -10.59
C PHE A 310 -13.56 6.24 -9.49
N GLU A 311 -14.66 5.57 -9.87
CA GLU A 311 -15.64 5.07 -8.92
C GLU A 311 -15.43 3.57 -8.71
N LEU A 312 -14.94 3.21 -7.52
CA LEU A 312 -14.70 1.82 -7.15
C LEU A 312 -16.04 1.14 -6.83
N PRO A 313 -16.42 0.11 -7.59
CA PRO A 313 -17.67 -0.59 -7.32
C PRO A 313 -17.62 -1.31 -5.96
N PRO A 314 -18.72 -1.33 -5.20
CA PRO A 314 -18.80 -2.11 -3.98
C PRO A 314 -18.63 -3.61 -4.27
N LEU A 315 -18.17 -4.38 -3.28
CA LEU A 315 -17.79 -5.78 -3.47
C LEU A 315 -18.96 -6.65 -3.97
N ARG A 316 -20.18 -6.37 -3.54
CA ARG A 316 -21.42 -7.02 -4.02
C ARG A 316 -21.70 -6.84 -5.52
N LYS A 317 -21.10 -5.82 -6.18
CA LYS A 317 -21.20 -5.59 -7.64
C LYS A 317 -20.01 -6.18 -8.42
N ARG A 318 -19.10 -6.90 -7.75
CA ARG A 318 -17.92 -7.56 -8.35
C ARG A 318 -17.70 -8.95 -7.74
N VAL A 319 -18.73 -9.76 -7.78
CA VAL A 319 -18.76 -11.09 -7.14
C VAL A 319 -17.64 -12.01 -7.64
N GLU A 320 -17.21 -11.83 -8.89
CA GLU A 320 -16.08 -12.57 -9.49
C GLU A 320 -14.76 -12.34 -8.76
N ASP A 321 -14.60 -11.19 -8.10
CA ASP A 321 -13.38 -10.85 -7.37
C ASP A 321 -13.36 -11.46 -5.95
N ILE A 322 -14.50 -11.92 -5.41
CA ILE A 322 -14.61 -12.41 -4.03
C ILE A 322 -13.73 -13.64 -3.81
N ALA A 323 -13.83 -14.65 -4.67
CA ALA A 323 -13.07 -15.90 -4.48
C ALA A 323 -11.54 -15.70 -4.55
N PRO A 324 -10.98 -14.97 -5.52
CA PRO A 324 -9.56 -14.61 -5.51
C PRO A 324 -9.14 -13.84 -4.25
N LEU A 325 -9.92 -12.83 -3.84
CA LEU A 325 -9.63 -12.07 -2.63
C LEU A 325 -9.63 -12.94 -1.36
N CYS A 326 -10.61 -13.85 -1.23
CA CYS A 326 -10.66 -14.80 -0.12
C CYS A 326 -9.43 -15.72 -0.09
N ARG A 327 -9.05 -16.32 -1.23
CA ARG A 327 -7.88 -17.20 -1.31
C ARG A 327 -6.60 -16.47 -0.96
N ARG A 328 -6.42 -15.26 -1.48
CA ARG A 328 -5.27 -14.40 -1.15
C ARG A 328 -5.21 -14.09 0.35
N ALA A 329 -6.35 -13.79 0.97
CA ALA A 329 -6.46 -13.55 2.40
C ALA A 329 -6.08 -14.81 3.21
N VAL A 330 -6.55 -16.01 2.81
CA VAL A 330 -6.19 -17.29 3.45
C VAL A 330 -4.68 -17.54 3.39
N ILE A 331 -4.06 -17.36 2.21
CA ILE A 331 -2.60 -17.52 2.04
C ILE A 331 -1.84 -16.54 2.93
N ARG A 332 -2.28 -15.29 2.99
CA ARG A 332 -1.66 -14.25 3.83
C ARG A 332 -1.74 -14.61 5.31
N TYR A 333 -2.95 -14.87 5.82
CA TYR A 333 -3.15 -15.16 7.24
C TYR A 333 -2.59 -16.56 7.62
N GLY A 334 -2.54 -17.51 6.68
CA GLY A 334 -1.85 -18.77 6.88
C GLY A 334 -0.37 -18.57 7.22
N LYS A 335 0.33 -17.75 6.44
CA LYS A 335 1.72 -17.36 6.72
C LYS A 335 1.88 -16.61 8.04
N GLU A 336 0.97 -15.64 8.31
CA GLU A 336 1.03 -14.79 9.50
C GLU A 336 0.80 -15.59 10.80
N PHE A 337 -0.14 -16.55 10.78
CA PHE A 337 -0.48 -17.38 11.93
C PHE A 337 0.27 -18.72 12.00
N GLY A 338 1.15 -19.01 11.02
CA GLY A 338 1.88 -20.27 10.95
C GLY A 338 0.96 -21.47 10.73
N LYS A 339 -0.12 -21.32 9.94
CA LYS A 339 -1.11 -22.36 9.67
C LYS A 339 -1.02 -22.86 8.24
N ASP A 340 -1.07 -24.16 8.06
CA ASP A 340 -1.05 -24.83 6.74
C ASP A 340 -2.46 -24.95 6.12
N VAL A 341 -3.19 -23.83 6.08
CA VAL A 341 -4.50 -23.79 5.41
C VAL A 341 -4.26 -23.49 3.93
N VAL A 342 -4.69 -24.41 3.06
CA VAL A 342 -4.36 -24.39 1.62
C VAL A 342 -5.50 -23.77 0.79
N ASP A 343 -6.77 -24.02 1.15
CA ASP A 343 -7.94 -23.56 0.37
C ASP A 343 -9.18 -23.41 1.25
N ILE A 344 -10.27 -23.00 0.63
CA ILE A 344 -11.59 -22.80 1.23
C ILE A 344 -12.52 -23.87 0.66
N ASP A 345 -13.27 -24.49 1.55
CA ASP A 345 -14.29 -25.48 1.19
C ASP A 345 -15.35 -24.88 0.23
N PRO A 346 -15.85 -25.62 -0.78
CA PRO A 346 -16.83 -25.11 -1.75
C PRO A 346 -18.11 -24.54 -1.14
N ASP A 347 -18.62 -25.15 -0.06
CA ASP A 347 -19.82 -24.67 0.61
C ASP A 347 -19.54 -23.36 1.35
N ALA A 348 -18.38 -23.27 2.00
CA ALA A 348 -17.92 -22.01 2.63
C ALA A 348 -17.71 -20.91 1.58
N MET A 349 -17.13 -21.24 0.41
CA MET A 349 -16.94 -20.30 -0.68
C MET A 349 -18.28 -19.79 -1.25
N THR A 350 -19.29 -20.65 -1.32
CA THR A 350 -20.63 -20.26 -1.76
C THR A 350 -21.23 -19.22 -0.83
N LEU A 351 -21.18 -19.45 0.48
CA LEU A 351 -21.66 -18.47 1.47
C LEU A 351 -20.89 -17.14 1.40
N LEU A 352 -19.58 -17.21 1.21
CA LEU A 352 -18.77 -16.02 1.02
C LEU A 352 -19.13 -15.22 -0.23
N ARG A 353 -19.55 -15.86 -1.32
CA ARG A 353 -19.99 -15.17 -2.55
C ARG A 353 -21.38 -14.55 -2.45
N GLU A 354 -22.26 -15.18 -1.66
CA GLU A 354 -23.65 -14.73 -1.49
C GLU A 354 -23.79 -13.57 -0.49
N TYR A 355 -22.76 -13.32 0.33
CA TYR A 355 -22.81 -12.27 1.34
C TYR A 355 -22.64 -10.87 0.71
N ALA A 356 -23.37 -9.89 1.24
CA ALA A 356 -23.46 -8.55 0.66
C ALA A 356 -22.26 -7.64 0.94
N TYR A 357 -21.45 -7.93 1.95
CA TYR A 357 -20.27 -7.15 2.37
C TYR A 357 -20.54 -5.64 2.53
N PRO A 358 -21.34 -5.19 3.49
CA PRO A 358 -21.55 -3.77 3.74
C PRO A 358 -20.24 -3.02 4.03
N GLY A 359 -19.24 -3.67 4.65
CA GLY A 359 -17.87 -3.15 4.85
C GLY A 359 -16.90 -3.50 3.74
N ASN A 360 -17.36 -4.04 2.60
CA ASN A 360 -16.57 -4.36 1.41
C ASN A 360 -15.35 -5.26 1.69
N ILE A 361 -14.19 -4.97 1.09
CA ILE A 361 -12.95 -5.77 1.25
C ILE A 361 -12.45 -5.75 2.70
N ARG A 362 -12.64 -4.65 3.45
CA ARG A 362 -12.24 -4.58 4.86
C ARG A 362 -12.99 -5.62 5.69
N GLU A 363 -14.29 -5.76 5.46
CA GLU A 363 -15.11 -6.77 6.12
C GLU A 363 -14.74 -8.18 5.67
N LEU A 364 -14.52 -8.41 4.37
CA LEU A 364 -14.05 -9.70 3.86
C LEU A 364 -12.75 -10.13 4.56
N HIS A 365 -11.79 -9.23 4.69
CA HIS A 365 -10.54 -9.53 5.41
C HIS A 365 -10.80 -9.89 6.87
N ASN A 366 -11.66 -9.15 7.58
CA ASN A 366 -11.99 -9.44 8.98
C ASN A 366 -12.69 -10.81 9.13
N ILE A 367 -13.58 -11.16 8.18
CA ILE A 367 -14.26 -12.46 8.15
C ILE A 367 -13.25 -13.60 7.98
N ILE A 368 -12.36 -13.49 6.98
CA ILE A 368 -11.34 -14.53 6.72
C ILE A 368 -10.33 -14.59 7.86
N GLU A 369 -9.87 -13.48 8.39
CA GLU A 369 -8.95 -13.42 9.52
C GLU A 369 -9.53 -14.16 10.73
N ARG A 370 -10.78 -13.83 11.12
CA ARG A 370 -11.49 -14.51 12.21
C ARG A 370 -11.64 -16.01 11.93
N ALA A 371 -12.03 -16.39 10.72
CA ALA A 371 -12.16 -17.78 10.34
C ALA A 371 -10.83 -18.53 10.41
N MET A 372 -9.74 -17.90 9.99
CA MET A 372 -8.39 -18.47 10.07
C MET A 372 -7.91 -18.66 11.51
N ILE A 373 -8.26 -17.78 12.45
CA ILE A 373 -7.92 -17.95 13.88
C ILE A 373 -8.50 -19.27 14.42
N PHE A 374 -9.74 -19.60 14.08
CA PHE A 374 -10.45 -20.80 14.55
C PHE A 374 -10.30 -22.03 13.64
N CYS A 375 -9.62 -21.90 12.51
CA CYS A 375 -9.34 -23.03 11.63
C CYS A 375 -8.18 -23.87 12.17
N HIS A 376 -8.43 -25.17 12.40
CA HIS A 376 -7.42 -26.14 12.84
C HIS A 376 -7.08 -27.19 11.76
N GLY A 377 -7.81 -27.16 10.62
CA GLY A 377 -7.61 -28.06 9.49
C GLY A 377 -6.77 -27.43 8.38
N LYS A 378 -6.64 -28.18 7.27
CA LYS A 378 -5.98 -27.69 6.04
C LYS A 378 -6.91 -26.90 5.11
N MET A 379 -8.20 -26.87 5.40
CA MET A 379 -9.22 -26.14 4.63
C MET A 379 -10.09 -25.32 5.57
N LEU A 380 -10.48 -24.14 5.12
CA LEU A 380 -11.44 -23.29 5.81
C LEU A 380 -12.85 -23.77 5.48
N THR A 381 -13.58 -24.24 6.48
CA THR A 381 -14.93 -24.81 6.33
C THR A 381 -16.01 -23.84 6.78
N VAL A 382 -17.30 -24.18 6.54
CA VAL A 382 -18.45 -23.42 6.99
C VAL A 382 -18.43 -23.20 8.50
N ASP A 383 -17.97 -24.17 9.29
CA ASP A 383 -17.91 -24.09 10.75
C ASP A 383 -16.94 -23.02 11.25
N ASN A 384 -15.95 -22.65 10.45
CA ASN A 384 -15.00 -21.59 10.78
C ASN A 384 -15.55 -20.19 10.51
N LEU A 385 -16.57 -20.07 9.64
CA LEU A 385 -17.15 -18.77 9.29
C LEU A 385 -17.96 -18.18 10.47
N PRO A 386 -18.09 -16.86 10.55
CA PRO A 386 -18.98 -16.19 11.50
C PRO A 386 -20.43 -16.67 11.39
N ALA A 387 -21.17 -16.64 12.50
CA ALA A 387 -22.55 -17.10 12.56
C ALA A 387 -23.48 -16.35 11.59
N GLU A 388 -23.17 -15.09 11.33
CA GLU A 388 -23.90 -14.21 10.41
C GLU A 388 -23.88 -14.73 8.95
N LEU A 389 -22.78 -15.36 8.53
CA LEU A 389 -22.66 -15.98 7.21
C LEU A 389 -23.25 -17.39 7.17
N ARG A 390 -23.19 -18.12 8.30
CA ARG A 390 -23.73 -19.49 8.41
C ARG A 390 -25.25 -19.51 8.42
N GLN A 391 -25.86 -18.46 8.99
CA GLN A 391 -27.28 -18.26 8.86
C GLN A 391 -27.52 -17.77 7.43
N ARG A 392 -27.78 -18.71 6.49
CA ARG A 392 -28.52 -18.29 5.29
C ARG A 392 -29.66 -17.41 5.80
N PRO A 393 -29.90 -16.20 5.25
CA PRO A 393 -31.19 -15.57 5.49
C PRO A 393 -32.18 -16.68 5.19
N GLU A 394 -32.90 -17.14 6.22
CA GLU A 394 -33.92 -18.20 6.02
C GLU A 394 -34.82 -17.63 4.95
N SER A 395 -34.52 -18.01 3.69
CA SER A 395 -35.27 -17.57 2.54
C SER A 395 -36.70 -17.95 2.84
N VAL A 396 -37.62 -17.01 2.68
CA VAL A 396 -39.01 -17.32 2.70
C VAL A 396 -39.21 -18.50 1.74
N ALA A 397 -39.40 -19.69 2.28
CA ALA A 397 -39.60 -20.85 1.44
C ALA A 397 -40.95 -20.73 0.78
N VAL A 398 -40.93 -20.38 -0.50
CA VAL A 398 -42.13 -20.36 -1.33
C VAL A 398 -42.12 -21.65 -2.14
N THR A 399 -42.97 -22.57 -1.80
CA THR A 399 -43.10 -23.84 -2.51
C THR A 399 -44.43 -23.89 -3.28
N VAL A 400 -44.36 -24.43 -4.49
CA VAL A 400 -45.57 -24.69 -5.28
C VAL A 400 -46.13 -26.03 -4.87
N VAL A 401 -47.33 -26.04 -4.42
CA VAL A 401 -48.08 -27.27 -4.17
C VAL A 401 -48.94 -27.56 -5.40
N GLU A 402 -48.62 -28.63 -6.11
CA GLU A 402 -49.39 -29.11 -7.25
C GLU A 402 -50.61 -29.90 -6.73
N GLY A 403 -51.81 -29.38 -6.98
CA GLY A 403 -53.10 -29.98 -6.72
C GLY A 403 -54.07 -29.64 -7.85
N GLU A 404 -55.40 -29.79 -7.64
CA GLU A 404 -56.40 -29.34 -8.63
C GLU A 404 -56.30 -27.85 -8.95
N GLU A 405 -55.74 -27.04 -8.01
CA GLU A 405 -55.31 -25.67 -8.23
C GLU A 405 -53.85 -25.50 -7.82
N ARG A 406 -53.05 -24.70 -8.58
CA ARG A 406 -51.68 -24.36 -8.21
C ARG A 406 -51.69 -23.38 -7.04
N MET A 407 -51.21 -23.82 -5.88
CA MET A 407 -51.11 -23.00 -4.67
C MET A 407 -49.64 -22.67 -4.33
N LEU A 408 -49.41 -21.44 -3.88
CA LEU A 408 -48.14 -21.06 -3.28
C LEU A 408 -48.24 -21.26 -1.76
N ARG A 409 -47.36 -22.12 -1.22
CA ARG A 409 -47.19 -22.29 0.22
C ARG A 409 -45.99 -21.47 0.66
N LEU A 410 -46.22 -20.58 1.64
CA LEU A 410 -45.21 -19.70 2.20
C LEU A 410 -44.90 -20.13 3.63
N GLU A 411 -43.64 -20.43 3.89
CA GLU A 411 -43.13 -20.70 5.24
C GLU A 411 -42.18 -19.60 5.64
N SER A 412 -42.58 -18.84 6.69
CA SER A 412 -41.83 -17.70 7.21
C SER A 412 -41.81 -17.72 8.73
N LYS A 413 -40.71 -17.36 9.39
CA LYS A 413 -40.65 -17.24 10.85
C LYS A 413 -41.06 -15.83 11.26
N LEU A 414 -42.11 -15.72 12.07
CA LEU A 414 -42.59 -14.45 12.61
C LEU A 414 -41.49 -13.70 13.35
N GLY A 415 -41.32 -12.41 13.02
CA GLY A 415 -40.33 -11.52 13.66
C GLY A 415 -38.92 -11.60 13.13
N LYS A 416 -38.59 -12.48 12.16
CA LYS A 416 -37.24 -12.55 11.53
C LYS A 416 -37.19 -12.03 10.10
N GLN A 417 -38.31 -11.90 9.43
CA GLN A 417 -38.41 -11.46 8.04
C GLN A 417 -39.35 -10.27 7.93
N SER A 418 -38.97 -9.28 7.15
CA SER A 418 -39.84 -8.14 6.86
C SER A 418 -40.91 -8.49 5.85
N LEU A 419 -41.99 -7.70 5.80
CA LEU A 419 -42.99 -7.82 4.78
C LEU A 419 -42.42 -7.66 3.36
N ALA A 420 -41.38 -6.85 3.22
CA ALA A 420 -40.69 -6.65 1.97
C ALA A 420 -39.93 -7.91 1.52
N ASP A 421 -39.29 -8.65 2.43
CA ASP A 421 -38.60 -9.91 2.12
C ASP A 421 -39.56 -10.96 1.65
N ILE A 422 -40.77 -11.04 2.28
CA ILE A 422 -41.85 -11.94 1.92
C ILE A 422 -42.41 -11.59 0.53
N GLU A 423 -42.67 -10.31 0.29
CA GLU A 423 -43.15 -9.81 -1.01
C GLU A 423 -42.10 -10.12 -2.12
N HIS A 424 -40.85 -9.91 -1.85
CA HIS A 424 -39.76 -10.21 -2.77
C HIS A 424 -39.72 -11.71 -3.14
N ALA A 425 -39.77 -12.60 -2.15
CA ALA A 425 -39.70 -14.04 -2.38
C ALA A 425 -40.90 -14.53 -3.22
N ILE A 426 -42.13 -14.02 -2.96
CA ILE A 426 -43.30 -14.31 -3.75
C ILE A 426 -43.15 -13.86 -5.20
N ILE A 427 -42.68 -12.61 -5.41
CA ILE A 427 -42.49 -12.05 -6.76
C ILE A 427 -41.44 -12.85 -7.54
N GLN A 428 -40.32 -13.23 -6.93
CA GLN A 428 -39.28 -14.00 -7.58
C GLN A 428 -39.79 -15.41 -7.99
N GLU A 429 -40.49 -16.09 -7.11
CA GLU A 429 -40.98 -17.42 -7.41
C GLU A 429 -42.09 -17.40 -8.51
N VAL A 430 -42.98 -16.41 -8.49
CA VAL A 430 -43.97 -16.26 -9.55
C VAL A 430 -43.36 -15.88 -10.90
N LEU A 431 -42.26 -15.10 -10.90
CA LEU A 431 -41.49 -14.82 -12.12
C LEU A 431 -40.87 -16.11 -12.66
N ARG A 432 -40.24 -16.92 -11.80
CA ARG A 432 -39.66 -18.22 -12.18
C ARG A 432 -40.72 -19.14 -12.80
N LEU A 433 -41.90 -19.27 -12.18
CA LEU A 433 -43.01 -20.06 -12.66
C LEU A 433 -43.63 -19.56 -13.98
N SER A 434 -43.37 -18.31 -14.30
CA SER A 434 -43.85 -17.65 -15.53
C SER A 434 -42.78 -17.55 -16.60
N ASP A 435 -41.68 -18.32 -16.50
CA ASP A 435 -40.51 -18.25 -17.38
C ASP A 435 -40.01 -16.80 -17.56
N TYR A 436 -39.99 -16.03 -16.45
CA TYR A 436 -39.64 -14.61 -16.40
C TYR A 436 -40.50 -13.69 -17.28
N ASN A 437 -41.66 -14.15 -17.70
CA ASN A 437 -42.61 -13.33 -18.42
C ASN A 437 -43.35 -12.40 -17.45
N LYS A 438 -42.95 -11.14 -17.39
CA LYS A 438 -43.48 -10.12 -16.48
C LYS A 438 -45.00 -9.89 -16.62
N THR A 439 -45.54 -10.07 -17.82
CA THR A 439 -46.99 -9.89 -18.06
C THR A 439 -47.81 -11.02 -17.44
N THR A 440 -47.36 -12.25 -17.58
CA THR A 440 -47.96 -13.44 -16.99
C THR A 440 -47.79 -13.44 -15.46
N ALA A 441 -46.57 -13.08 -14.98
CA ALA A 441 -46.31 -12.96 -13.55
C ALA A 441 -47.19 -11.90 -12.86
N ALA A 442 -47.38 -10.73 -13.47
CA ALA A 442 -48.24 -9.68 -12.97
C ALA A 442 -49.72 -10.16 -12.85
N LYS A 443 -50.19 -10.92 -13.85
CA LYS A 443 -51.53 -11.49 -13.82
C LYS A 443 -51.72 -12.49 -12.66
N TYR A 444 -50.73 -13.36 -12.41
CA TYR A 444 -50.78 -14.30 -11.28
C TYR A 444 -50.74 -13.58 -9.92
N LEU A 445 -50.06 -12.46 -9.82
CA LEU A 445 -49.96 -11.65 -8.61
C LEU A 445 -51.13 -10.67 -8.41
N GLY A 446 -52.08 -10.60 -9.35
CA GLY A 446 -53.17 -9.61 -9.31
C GLY A 446 -52.66 -8.17 -9.49
N LEU A 447 -51.53 -7.97 -10.14
CA LEU A 447 -50.91 -6.68 -10.35
C LEU A 447 -50.98 -6.26 -11.81
N THR A 448 -50.86 -4.94 -12.05
CA THR A 448 -50.55 -4.46 -13.39
C THR A 448 -49.06 -4.67 -13.69
N ARG A 449 -48.66 -4.84 -14.96
CA ARG A 449 -47.26 -4.93 -15.36
C ARG A 449 -46.41 -3.76 -14.84
N PHE A 450 -46.98 -2.56 -14.84
CA PHE A 450 -46.35 -1.34 -14.34
C PHE A 450 -46.09 -1.40 -12.82
N ALA A 451 -47.06 -1.93 -12.07
CA ALA A 451 -46.93 -2.09 -10.62
C ALA A 451 -45.86 -3.13 -10.26
N LEU A 452 -45.76 -4.22 -11.04
CA LEU A 452 -44.71 -5.23 -10.88
C LEU A 452 -43.34 -4.66 -11.22
N ASP A 453 -43.16 -3.93 -12.32
CA ASP A 453 -41.90 -3.29 -12.70
C ASP A 453 -41.44 -2.26 -11.66
N ARG A 454 -42.37 -1.50 -11.08
CA ARG A 454 -42.04 -0.55 -10.00
C ARG A 454 -41.56 -1.25 -8.72
N ARG A 455 -42.15 -2.37 -8.35
CA ARG A 455 -41.76 -3.18 -7.21
C ARG A 455 -40.36 -3.80 -7.44
N LEU A 456 -40.16 -4.35 -8.64
CA LEU A 456 -38.87 -4.92 -9.03
C LEU A 456 -37.73 -3.86 -9.01
N LYS A 457 -38.01 -2.65 -9.46
CA LYS A 457 -37.02 -1.55 -9.36
C LYS A 457 -36.70 -1.19 -7.92
N LYS A 458 -37.70 -1.09 -7.06
CA LYS A 458 -37.49 -0.78 -5.64
C LYS A 458 -36.63 -1.84 -4.94
N ILE A 459 -36.79 -3.11 -5.28
CA ILE A 459 -36.04 -4.25 -4.79
C ILE A 459 -34.57 -4.22 -5.29
N THR A 460 -34.31 -3.65 -6.47
CA THR A 460 -32.95 -3.56 -7.06
C THR A 460 -32.18 -2.33 -6.53
N GLU A 461 -32.88 -1.36 -5.96
CA GLU A 461 -32.34 -0.11 -5.41
C GLU A 461 -32.10 -0.15 -3.88
N GLU A 462 -32.71 -1.12 -3.16
CA GLU A 462 -32.40 -1.45 -1.75
C GLU A 462 -31.34 -2.58 -1.68
#